data_57169e05604257bec2a26d0e026644df
#
_entry.id   57169e05604257bec2a26d0e026644df
#
_cell.length_a   1.000
_cell.length_b   1.000
_cell.length_c   1.000
_cell.angle_alpha   90.00
_cell.angle_beta   90.00
_cell.angle_gamma   90.00
#
_symmetry.space_group_name_H-M   'P 1'
#
loop_
_entity.id
_entity.type
_entity.pdbx_description
1 polymer ?
#
loop_
_entity_poly.entity_id
_entity_poly.type
_entity_poly.pdbx_seq_one_letter_code
_entity_poly.pdbx_strand_id
1 'polypeptide(L)'
;MEEIFQFFKRDPERRKHKKEFLASLNVQARALQRPFGFIAVVAWIHFGFNLDPRLHPEFPELFYFRIALTAAGVFVLTASFFERLRGKGLGLLYLLAVFSFLSCSFFTGRIADDAGYVSGLQILVITTTAVPFALRTLFVFYAISIFLFIAAIQIYQPALNTDAAIYSMNNLVLSYAVGFVLAWILDRYRFTMLINQFRL
;
A
#
# COMPACT_ATOMS: atom_id res chain seq x y z
N MET A 1 -23.71 5.34 15.82
CA MET A 1 -23.92 5.75 14.40
C MET A 1 -23.48 7.19 14.12
N GLU A 2 -23.74 8.16 14.99
CA GLU A 2 -23.28 9.56 14.80
C GLU A 2 -21.76 9.70 14.68
N GLU A 3 -20.96 8.91 15.40
CA GLU A 3 -19.51 8.95 15.32
C GLU A 3 -18.94 8.50 13.94
N ILE A 4 -19.63 7.59 13.26
CA ILE A 4 -19.27 7.16 11.90
C ILE A 4 -19.54 8.29 10.90
N PHE A 5 -20.62 9.04 11.07
CA PHE A 5 -20.92 10.20 10.22
C PHE A 5 -19.99 11.39 10.50
N GLN A 6 -19.46 11.53 11.71
CA GLN A 6 -18.41 12.52 12.01
C GLN A 6 -17.09 12.22 11.26
N PHE A 7 -16.87 10.98 10.85
CA PHE A 7 -15.73 10.58 10.01
C PHE A 7 -15.69 11.35 8.68
N PHE A 8 -16.82 11.59 8.07
CA PHE A 8 -16.94 12.35 6.82
C PHE A 8 -17.06 13.87 7.03
N LYS A 9 -17.36 14.33 8.23
CA LYS A 9 -17.33 15.77 8.54
C LYS A 9 -15.89 16.28 8.55
N ARG A 10 -15.67 17.39 7.86
CA ARG A 10 -14.36 18.09 7.86
C ARG A 10 -14.14 18.65 9.26
N ASP A 11 -13.19 18.05 9.99
CA ASP A 11 -12.73 18.55 11.27
C ASP A 11 -12.13 19.96 11.06
N PRO A 12 -12.68 21.02 11.67
CA PRO A 12 -12.16 22.40 11.53
C PRO A 12 -10.70 22.53 11.95
N GLU A 13 -10.30 21.83 13.03
CA GLU A 13 -8.92 21.83 13.54
C GLU A 13 -7.97 21.20 12.52
N ARG A 14 -8.37 20.11 11.86
CA ARG A 14 -7.58 19.53 10.77
C ARG A 14 -7.41 20.45 9.58
N ARG A 15 -8.40 21.28 9.29
CA ARG A 15 -8.31 22.26 8.22
C ARG A 15 -7.33 23.37 8.58
N LYS A 16 -7.37 23.83 9.82
CA LYS A 16 -6.49 24.88 10.36
C LYS A 16 -5.01 24.44 10.32
N HIS A 17 -4.72 23.20 10.77
CA HIS A 17 -3.36 22.66 10.89
C HIS A 17 -2.97 21.70 9.74
N LYS A 18 -3.58 21.87 8.56
CA LYS A 18 -3.34 20.97 7.42
C LYS A 18 -1.89 20.98 6.95
N LYS A 19 -1.27 22.16 6.88
CA LYS A 19 0.10 22.29 6.38
C LYS A 19 1.09 21.63 7.34
N GLU A 20 0.94 21.88 8.62
CA GLU A 20 1.76 21.33 9.69
C GLU A 20 1.59 19.80 9.75
N PHE A 21 0.37 19.31 9.61
CA PHE A 21 0.11 17.86 9.58
C PHE A 21 0.78 17.19 8.38
N LEU A 22 0.68 17.75 7.18
CA LEU A 22 1.37 17.22 6.01
C LEU A 22 2.89 17.27 6.16
N ALA A 23 3.43 18.32 6.78
CA ALA A 23 4.86 18.40 7.09
C ALA A 23 5.29 17.31 8.06
N SER A 24 4.50 17.04 9.12
CA SER A 24 4.79 15.96 10.08
C SER A 24 4.72 14.57 9.42
N LEU A 25 3.74 14.33 8.54
CA LEU A 25 3.67 13.10 7.75
C LEU A 25 4.89 12.93 6.85
N ASN A 26 5.40 14.02 6.25
CA ASN A 26 6.59 13.98 5.43
C ASN A 26 7.87 13.63 6.23
N VAL A 27 7.99 14.12 7.47
CA VAL A 27 9.08 13.75 8.38
C VAL A 27 9.03 12.23 8.71
N GLN A 28 7.86 11.71 9.04
CA GLN A 28 7.66 10.28 9.31
C GLN A 28 7.94 9.43 8.06
N ALA A 29 7.42 9.85 6.89
CA ALA A 29 7.65 9.18 5.62
C ALA A 29 9.14 9.08 5.29
N ARG A 30 9.90 10.13 5.57
CA ARG A 30 11.34 10.13 5.37
C ARG A 30 12.08 9.11 6.22
N ALA A 31 11.68 8.89 7.46
CA ALA A 31 12.25 7.86 8.33
C ALA A 31 11.96 6.44 7.77
N LEU A 32 10.80 6.26 7.13
CA LEU A 32 10.37 4.99 6.57
C LEU A 32 10.90 4.74 5.13
N GLN A 33 11.39 5.75 4.44
CA GLN A 33 11.80 5.66 3.04
C GLN A 33 12.89 4.59 2.81
N ARG A 34 13.91 4.54 3.69
CA ARG A 34 15.01 3.55 3.58
C ARG A 34 14.52 2.13 3.82
N PRO A 35 13.87 1.81 4.95
CA PRO A 35 13.40 0.45 5.19
C PRO A 35 12.40 -0.02 4.14
N PHE A 36 11.45 0.81 3.71
CA PHE A 36 10.50 0.41 2.68
C PHE A 36 11.13 0.24 1.30
N GLY A 37 12.05 1.12 0.92
CA GLY A 37 12.82 0.96 -0.32
C GLY A 37 13.64 -0.31 -0.32
N PHE A 38 14.33 -0.63 0.79
CA PHE A 38 15.11 -1.85 0.94
C PHE A 38 14.24 -3.11 0.87
N ILE A 39 13.15 -3.14 1.64
CA ILE A 39 12.19 -4.26 1.64
C ILE A 39 11.62 -4.47 0.23
N ALA A 40 11.25 -3.40 -0.47
CA ALA A 40 10.76 -3.50 -1.84
C ALA A 40 11.80 -4.15 -2.78
N VAL A 41 13.06 -3.71 -2.72
CA VAL A 41 14.13 -4.30 -3.54
C VAL A 41 14.29 -5.79 -3.26
N VAL A 42 14.43 -6.17 -1.99
CA VAL A 42 14.66 -7.58 -1.60
C VAL A 42 13.47 -8.45 -1.97
N ALA A 43 12.25 -8.00 -1.65
CA ALA A 43 11.03 -8.76 -1.92
C ALA A 43 10.84 -8.98 -3.42
N TRP A 44 10.93 -7.92 -4.24
CA TRP A 44 10.65 -8.06 -5.67
C TRP A 44 11.72 -8.84 -6.42
N ILE A 45 12.99 -8.76 -6.02
CA ILE A 45 14.04 -9.63 -6.55
C ILE A 45 13.73 -11.10 -6.19
N HIS A 46 13.36 -11.36 -4.94
CA HIS A 46 13.03 -12.72 -4.51
C HIS A 46 11.84 -13.30 -5.29
N PHE A 47 10.76 -12.53 -5.45
CA PHE A 47 9.62 -12.96 -6.25
C PHE A 47 10.01 -13.20 -7.71
N GLY A 48 10.68 -12.25 -8.37
CA GLY A 48 10.98 -12.33 -9.79
C GLY A 48 11.95 -13.45 -10.17
N PHE A 49 12.93 -13.76 -9.33
CA PHE A 49 13.94 -14.77 -9.65
C PHE A 49 13.66 -16.15 -9.04
N ASN A 50 12.89 -16.24 -7.96
CA ASN A 50 12.66 -17.50 -7.28
C ASN A 50 11.22 -18.00 -7.36
N LEU A 51 10.23 -17.15 -7.08
CA LEU A 51 8.85 -17.59 -6.93
C LEU A 51 8.10 -17.59 -8.28
N ASP A 52 8.09 -16.48 -8.99
CA ASP A 52 7.34 -16.35 -10.24
C ASP A 52 7.74 -17.41 -11.28
N PRO A 53 9.05 -17.68 -11.55
CA PRO A 53 9.44 -18.67 -12.54
C PRO A 53 9.11 -20.12 -12.14
N ARG A 54 8.93 -20.40 -10.85
CA ARG A 54 8.61 -21.74 -10.35
C ARG A 54 7.12 -21.98 -10.26
N LEU A 55 6.35 -20.97 -9.86
CA LEU A 55 4.93 -21.10 -9.60
C LEU A 55 4.09 -20.76 -10.85
N HIS A 56 4.56 -19.82 -11.64
CA HIS A 56 3.85 -19.29 -12.81
C HIS A 56 4.78 -19.11 -14.02
N PRO A 57 5.45 -20.19 -14.48
CA PRO A 57 6.34 -20.13 -15.66
C PRO A 57 5.61 -19.71 -16.94
N GLU A 58 4.27 -19.86 -16.97
CA GLU A 58 3.39 -19.48 -18.08
C GLU A 58 3.17 -17.96 -18.19
N PHE A 59 3.60 -17.17 -17.17
CA PHE A 59 3.45 -15.71 -17.15
C PHE A 59 4.81 -14.98 -17.08
N PRO A 60 5.62 -15.00 -18.16
CA PRO A 60 6.95 -14.39 -18.16
C PRO A 60 6.92 -12.86 -17.94
N GLU A 61 5.79 -12.21 -18.18
CA GLU A 61 5.60 -10.77 -17.90
C GLU A 61 5.70 -10.43 -16.42
N LEU A 62 5.45 -11.38 -15.50
CA LEU A 62 5.66 -11.17 -14.06
C LEU A 62 7.11 -10.81 -13.78
N PHE A 63 8.07 -11.43 -14.44
CA PHE A 63 9.49 -11.12 -14.28
C PHE A 63 9.79 -9.65 -14.62
N TYR A 64 9.37 -9.17 -15.77
CA TYR A 64 9.58 -7.78 -16.17
C TYR A 64 8.90 -6.80 -15.21
N PHE A 65 7.74 -7.16 -14.74
CA PHE A 65 7.02 -6.39 -13.75
C PHE A 65 7.79 -6.31 -12.41
N ARG A 66 8.38 -7.43 -11.93
CA ARG A 66 9.21 -7.44 -10.72
C ARG A 66 10.49 -6.60 -10.89
N ILE A 67 11.10 -6.61 -12.06
CA ILE A 67 12.24 -5.74 -12.37
C ILE A 67 11.85 -4.27 -12.27
N ALA A 68 10.70 -3.88 -12.83
CA ALA A 68 10.21 -2.50 -12.74
C ALA A 68 9.92 -2.08 -11.29
N LEU A 69 9.32 -2.95 -10.48
CA LEU A 69 9.08 -2.71 -9.05
C LEU A 69 10.40 -2.62 -8.26
N THR A 70 11.37 -3.48 -8.58
CA THR A 70 12.71 -3.42 -7.99
C THR A 70 13.39 -2.10 -8.32
N ALA A 71 13.32 -1.65 -9.56
CA ALA A 71 13.87 -0.35 -9.97
C ALA A 71 13.21 0.81 -9.22
N ALA A 72 11.90 0.78 -9.02
CA ALA A 72 11.20 1.77 -8.20
C ALA A 72 11.67 1.74 -6.73
N GLY A 73 11.87 0.55 -6.16
CA GLY A 73 12.43 0.38 -4.81
C GLY A 73 13.85 0.95 -4.69
N VAL A 74 14.73 0.62 -5.66
CA VAL A 74 16.09 1.18 -5.74
C VAL A 74 16.05 2.70 -5.85
N PHE A 75 15.18 3.24 -6.70
CA PHE A 75 15.03 4.68 -6.85
C PHE A 75 14.64 5.36 -5.54
N VAL A 76 13.63 4.82 -4.82
CA VAL A 76 13.19 5.38 -3.55
C VAL A 76 14.27 5.25 -2.48
N LEU A 77 14.97 4.11 -2.43
CA LEU A 77 16.08 3.88 -1.51
C LEU A 77 17.23 4.87 -1.77
N THR A 78 17.70 4.98 -3.01
CA THR A 78 18.79 5.88 -3.39
C THR A 78 18.41 7.35 -3.21
N ALA A 79 17.18 7.74 -3.55
CA ALA A 79 16.66 9.09 -3.33
C ALA A 79 16.75 9.54 -1.86
N SER A 80 16.72 8.58 -0.90
CA SER A 80 16.85 8.88 0.53
C SER A 80 18.23 9.46 0.93
N PHE A 81 19.27 9.24 0.13
CA PHE A 81 20.62 9.73 0.40
C PHE A 81 20.86 11.14 -0.16
N PHE A 82 20.00 11.61 -1.08
CA PHE A 82 20.16 12.94 -1.68
C PHE A 82 19.46 14.02 -0.88
N GLU A 83 20.19 15.04 -0.45
CA GLU A 83 19.64 16.17 0.34
C GLU A 83 18.53 16.91 -0.38
N ARG A 84 18.66 17.10 -1.70
CA ARG A 84 17.64 17.78 -2.53
C ARG A 84 16.27 17.11 -2.50
N LEU A 85 16.21 15.80 -2.20
CA LEU A 85 14.99 15.00 -2.14
C LEU A 85 14.46 14.83 -0.71
N ARG A 86 15.17 15.35 0.30
CA ARG A 86 14.79 15.23 1.71
C ARG A 86 13.39 15.78 2.00
N GLY A 87 12.96 16.85 1.33
CA GLY A 87 11.61 17.42 1.47
C GLY A 87 10.49 16.64 0.78
N LYS A 88 10.81 15.57 0.03
CA LYS A 88 9.86 14.83 -0.82
C LYS A 88 9.59 13.39 -0.35
N GLY A 89 9.97 13.04 0.87
CA GLY A 89 9.87 11.66 1.39
C GLY A 89 8.48 11.06 1.27
N LEU A 90 7.44 11.83 1.60
CA LEU A 90 6.05 11.41 1.46
C LEU A 90 5.69 11.12 -0.01
N GLY A 91 6.07 12.01 -0.94
CA GLY A 91 5.82 11.82 -2.37
C GLY A 91 6.51 10.58 -2.95
N LEU A 92 7.74 10.30 -2.50
CA LEU A 92 8.49 9.12 -2.92
C LEU A 92 7.86 7.82 -2.41
N LEU A 93 7.40 7.79 -1.15
CA LEU A 93 6.64 6.65 -0.64
C LEU A 93 5.28 6.48 -1.31
N TYR A 94 4.60 7.59 -1.66
CA TYR A 94 3.38 7.52 -2.48
C TYR A 94 3.65 6.86 -3.82
N LEU A 95 4.71 7.29 -4.52
CA LEU A 95 5.08 6.71 -5.81
C LEU A 95 5.32 5.21 -5.71
N LEU A 96 6.13 4.78 -4.73
CA LEU A 96 6.41 3.36 -4.51
C LEU A 96 5.13 2.58 -4.16
N ALA A 97 4.32 3.10 -3.23
CA ALA A 97 3.10 2.44 -2.79
C ALA A 97 2.08 2.33 -3.92
N VAL A 98 1.82 3.42 -4.67
CA VAL A 98 0.91 3.39 -5.81
C VAL A 98 1.36 2.37 -6.83
N PHE A 99 2.62 2.45 -7.25
CA PHE A 99 3.14 1.56 -8.28
C PHE A 99 3.11 0.09 -7.83
N SER A 100 3.61 -0.21 -6.62
CA SER A 100 3.58 -1.57 -6.07
C SER A 100 2.16 -2.08 -5.84
N PHE A 101 1.33 -1.26 -5.21
CA PHE A 101 0.03 -1.70 -4.72
C PHE A 101 -0.98 -1.91 -5.86
N LEU A 102 -1.09 -0.94 -6.77
CA LEU A 102 -2.05 -1.05 -7.87
C LEU A 102 -1.65 -2.14 -8.86
N SER A 103 -0.35 -2.23 -9.20
CA SER A 103 0.14 -3.26 -10.11
C SER A 103 0.00 -4.65 -9.50
N CYS A 104 0.37 -4.83 -8.21
CA CYS A 104 0.19 -6.12 -7.53
C CYS A 104 -1.30 -6.52 -7.48
N SER A 105 -2.21 -5.58 -7.27
CA SER A 105 -3.65 -5.87 -7.27
C SER A 105 -4.12 -6.43 -8.61
N PHE A 106 -3.69 -5.83 -9.72
CA PHE A 106 -4.04 -6.30 -11.05
C PHE A 106 -3.46 -7.70 -11.34
N PHE A 107 -2.16 -7.89 -11.11
CA PHE A 107 -1.53 -9.20 -11.37
C PHE A 107 -2.04 -10.29 -10.43
N THR A 108 -2.27 -9.98 -9.16
CA THR A 108 -2.88 -10.94 -8.23
C THR A 108 -4.31 -11.30 -8.63
N GLY A 109 -5.10 -10.34 -9.15
CA GLY A 109 -6.44 -10.64 -9.67
C GLY A 109 -6.43 -11.56 -10.89
N ARG A 110 -5.37 -11.50 -11.72
CA ARG A 110 -5.19 -12.41 -12.87
C ARG A 110 -4.94 -13.87 -12.45
N ILE A 111 -4.25 -14.08 -11.34
CA ILE A 111 -3.88 -15.40 -10.79
C ILE A 111 -4.51 -15.60 -9.41
N ALA A 112 -5.75 -15.16 -9.26
CA ALA A 112 -6.44 -15.16 -7.97
C ALA A 112 -6.84 -16.56 -7.45
N ASP A 113 -6.67 -17.59 -8.24
CA ASP A 113 -6.72 -19.00 -7.86
C ASP A 113 -5.50 -19.45 -7.05
N ASP A 114 -4.37 -18.71 -7.12
CA ASP A 114 -3.21 -18.94 -6.25
C ASP A 114 -3.37 -18.18 -4.91
N ALA A 115 -3.69 -18.95 -3.85
CA ALA A 115 -3.84 -18.42 -2.50
C ALA A 115 -2.56 -17.75 -1.96
N GLY A 116 -1.37 -18.16 -2.41
CA GLY A 116 -0.09 -17.56 -2.02
C GLY A 116 0.05 -16.14 -2.53
N TYR A 117 -0.32 -15.88 -3.80
CA TYR A 117 -0.31 -14.53 -4.38
C TYR A 117 -1.36 -13.62 -3.73
N VAL A 118 -2.56 -14.14 -3.46
CA VAL A 118 -3.59 -13.38 -2.74
C VAL A 118 -3.10 -13.03 -1.33
N SER A 119 -2.42 -13.95 -0.64
CA SER A 119 -1.81 -13.68 0.68
C SER A 119 -0.71 -12.61 0.60
N GLY A 120 0.07 -12.59 -0.47
CA GLY A 120 1.04 -11.52 -0.73
C GLY A 120 0.38 -10.14 -0.84
N LEU A 121 -0.76 -10.05 -1.53
CA LEU A 121 -1.54 -8.81 -1.60
C LEU A 121 -2.11 -8.41 -0.23
N GLN A 122 -2.57 -9.36 0.60
CA GLN A 122 -3.03 -9.10 1.97
C GLN A 122 -1.92 -8.47 2.83
N ILE A 123 -0.70 -9.01 2.76
CA ILE A 123 0.46 -8.45 3.46
C ILE A 123 0.73 -7.01 2.98
N LEU A 124 0.66 -6.77 1.68
CA LEU A 124 0.87 -5.44 1.11
C LEU A 124 -0.21 -4.44 1.58
N VAL A 125 -1.49 -4.86 1.64
CA VAL A 125 -2.61 -4.07 2.19
C VAL A 125 -2.31 -3.65 3.62
N ILE A 126 -1.96 -4.60 4.49
CA ILE A 126 -1.67 -4.32 5.90
C ILE A 126 -0.42 -3.44 6.04
N THR A 127 0.63 -3.73 5.29
CA THR A 127 1.89 -2.98 5.35
C THR A 127 1.72 -1.51 4.94
N THR A 128 0.85 -1.23 3.96
CA THR A 128 0.58 0.15 3.53
C THR A 128 -0.09 0.99 4.62
N THR A 129 -0.72 0.39 5.62
CA THR A 129 -1.29 1.12 6.76
C THR A 129 -0.22 1.78 7.63
N ALA A 130 0.98 1.18 7.70
CA ALA A 130 2.10 1.72 8.47
C ALA A 130 2.71 2.97 7.81
N VAL A 131 2.55 3.12 6.50
CA VAL A 131 3.01 4.31 5.77
C VAL A 131 2.17 5.52 6.20
N PRO A 132 2.78 6.69 6.44
CA PRO A 132 2.05 7.87 6.93
C PRO A 132 1.26 8.55 5.80
N PHE A 133 0.35 7.82 5.18
CA PHE A 133 -0.57 8.36 4.19
C PHE A 133 -1.70 9.13 4.86
N ALA A 134 -2.16 10.19 4.22
CA ALA A 134 -3.42 10.80 4.61
C ALA A 134 -4.54 9.79 4.38
N LEU A 135 -5.43 9.60 5.36
CA LEU A 135 -6.48 8.58 5.34
C LEU A 135 -7.30 8.57 4.04
N ARG A 136 -7.64 9.77 3.51
CA ARG A 136 -8.38 9.88 2.24
C ARG A 136 -7.61 9.31 1.05
N THR A 137 -6.29 9.53 1.01
CA THR A 137 -5.44 9.01 -0.06
C THR A 137 -5.37 7.49 0.02
N LEU A 138 -5.22 6.94 1.21
CA LEU A 138 -5.21 5.49 1.41
C LEU A 138 -6.55 4.86 1.01
N PHE A 139 -7.67 5.49 1.38
CA PHE A 139 -9.00 5.04 0.94
C PHE A 139 -9.13 4.97 -0.58
N VAL A 140 -8.65 6.00 -1.28
CA VAL A 140 -8.65 6.03 -2.76
C VAL A 140 -7.76 4.90 -3.31
N PHE A 141 -6.59 4.67 -2.71
CA PHE A 141 -5.72 3.56 -3.13
C PHE A 141 -6.40 2.21 -2.96
N TYR A 142 -7.05 1.97 -1.84
CA TYR A 142 -7.79 0.72 -1.60
C TYR A 142 -8.95 0.55 -2.59
N ALA A 143 -9.71 1.60 -2.84
CA ALA A 143 -10.82 1.54 -3.79
C ALA A 143 -10.33 1.21 -5.21
N ILE A 144 -9.27 1.88 -5.69
CA ILE A 144 -8.69 1.60 -7.01
C ILE A 144 -8.08 0.20 -7.04
N SER A 145 -7.40 -0.23 -5.99
CA SER A 145 -6.82 -1.56 -5.87
C SER A 145 -7.87 -2.66 -5.96
N ILE A 146 -8.96 -2.54 -5.21
CA ILE A 146 -10.10 -3.47 -5.27
C ILE A 146 -10.70 -3.48 -6.67
N PHE A 147 -10.87 -2.31 -7.27
CA PHE A 147 -11.39 -2.21 -8.64
C PHE A 147 -10.49 -2.93 -9.65
N LEU A 148 -9.17 -2.70 -9.60
CA LEU A 148 -8.20 -3.36 -10.50
C LEU A 148 -8.16 -4.87 -10.29
N PHE A 149 -8.23 -5.32 -9.04
CA PHE A 149 -8.27 -6.73 -8.70
C PHE A 149 -9.51 -7.42 -9.26
N ILE A 150 -10.70 -6.82 -9.06
CA ILE A 150 -11.97 -7.34 -9.59
C ILE A 150 -11.96 -7.29 -11.13
N ALA A 151 -11.47 -6.20 -11.73
CA ALA A 151 -11.38 -6.08 -13.18
C ALA A 151 -10.48 -7.17 -13.77
N ALA A 152 -9.35 -7.49 -13.15
CA ALA A 152 -8.47 -8.56 -13.59
C ALA A 152 -9.16 -9.94 -13.49
N ILE A 153 -9.88 -10.22 -12.39
CA ILE A 153 -10.68 -11.45 -12.27
C ILE A 153 -11.70 -11.56 -13.40
N GLN A 154 -12.41 -10.48 -13.74
CA GLN A 154 -13.40 -10.50 -14.81
C GLN A 154 -12.79 -10.71 -16.21
N ILE A 155 -11.59 -10.18 -16.44
CA ILE A 155 -10.88 -10.32 -17.72
C ILE A 155 -10.28 -11.72 -17.89
N TYR A 156 -9.62 -12.24 -16.86
CA TYR A 156 -8.82 -13.47 -16.95
C TYR A 156 -9.53 -14.72 -16.43
N GLN A 157 -10.63 -14.55 -15.70
CA GLN A 157 -11.51 -15.62 -15.19
C GLN A 157 -10.76 -16.78 -14.52
N PRO A 158 -9.89 -16.52 -13.52
CA PRO A 158 -9.20 -17.59 -12.80
C PRO A 158 -10.18 -18.53 -12.11
N ALA A 159 -9.77 -19.76 -11.84
CA ALA A 159 -10.62 -20.79 -11.24
C ALA A 159 -10.82 -20.54 -9.74
N LEU A 160 -11.84 -19.79 -9.34
CA LEU A 160 -12.11 -19.40 -7.94
C LEU A 160 -12.97 -20.41 -7.15
N ASN A 161 -13.19 -21.61 -7.67
CA ASN A 161 -14.06 -22.61 -7.09
C ASN A 161 -13.36 -23.56 -6.08
N THR A 162 -12.07 -23.36 -5.83
CA THR A 162 -11.33 -24.14 -4.82
C THR A 162 -11.51 -23.55 -3.42
N ASP A 163 -11.52 -24.39 -2.38
CA ASP A 163 -11.62 -23.94 -0.99
C ASP A 163 -10.50 -22.95 -0.63
N ALA A 164 -9.28 -23.19 -1.13
CA ALA A 164 -8.14 -22.31 -0.91
C ALA A 164 -8.36 -20.91 -1.52
N ALA A 165 -8.89 -20.83 -2.76
CA ALA A 165 -9.21 -19.57 -3.41
C ALA A 165 -10.32 -18.82 -2.65
N ILE A 166 -11.41 -19.50 -2.29
CA ILE A 166 -12.52 -18.91 -1.53
C ILE A 166 -12.03 -18.37 -0.19
N TYR A 167 -11.22 -19.14 0.53
CA TYR A 167 -10.68 -18.73 1.82
C TYR A 167 -9.75 -17.52 1.70
N SER A 168 -8.84 -17.52 0.73
CA SER A 168 -7.91 -16.40 0.51
C SER A 168 -8.62 -15.14 0.09
N MET A 169 -9.70 -15.23 -0.70
CA MET A 169 -10.54 -14.08 -1.07
C MET A 169 -11.24 -13.46 0.13
N ASN A 170 -11.85 -14.29 1.00
CA ASN A 170 -12.48 -13.81 2.22
C ASN A 170 -11.46 -13.10 3.14
N ASN A 171 -10.27 -13.66 3.27
CA ASN A 171 -9.19 -13.06 4.03
C ASN A 171 -8.70 -11.74 3.41
N LEU A 172 -8.69 -11.61 2.09
CA LEU A 172 -8.34 -10.37 1.41
C LEU A 172 -9.35 -9.26 1.74
N VAL A 173 -10.65 -9.56 1.67
CA VAL A 173 -11.71 -8.60 2.08
C VAL A 173 -11.53 -8.17 3.52
N LEU A 174 -11.28 -9.12 4.43
CA LEU A 174 -11.01 -8.83 5.84
C LEU A 174 -9.75 -7.97 6.00
N SER A 175 -8.70 -8.23 5.22
CA SER A 175 -7.45 -7.47 5.27
C SER A 175 -7.65 -6.00 4.86
N TYR A 176 -8.48 -5.72 3.85
CA TYR A 176 -8.85 -4.34 3.50
C TYR A 176 -9.64 -3.65 4.63
N ALA A 177 -10.60 -4.35 5.25
CA ALA A 177 -11.37 -3.80 6.35
C ALA A 177 -10.48 -3.50 7.57
N VAL A 178 -9.65 -4.45 7.99
CA VAL A 178 -8.69 -4.29 9.09
C VAL A 178 -7.67 -3.20 8.77
N GLY A 179 -7.11 -3.20 7.56
CA GLY A 179 -6.17 -2.19 7.11
C GLY A 179 -6.76 -0.78 7.17
N PHE A 180 -8.02 -0.62 6.76
CA PHE A 180 -8.71 0.67 6.83
C PHE A 180 -8.91 1.14 8.29
N VAL A 181 -9.36 0.25 9.17
CA VAL A 181 -9.54 0.57 10.61
C VAL A 181 -8.22 0.95 11.27
N LEU A 182 -7.15 0.18 11.00
CA LEU A 182 -5.81 0.50 11.53
C LEU A 182 -5.31 1.85 11.00
N ALA A 183 -5.46 2.12 9.71
CA ALA A 183 -5.08 3.39 9.10
C ALA A 183 -5.83 4.56 9.72
N TRP A 184 -7.12 4.40 10.00
CA TRP A 184 -7.94 5.41 10.66
C TRP A 184 -7.46 5.70 12.09
N ILE A 185 -7.18 4.65 12.88
CA ILE A 185 -6.64 4.77 14.23
C ILE A 185 -5.29 5.51 14.20
N LEU A 186 -4.38 5.08 13.32
CA LEU A 186 -3.06 5.69 13.18
C LEU A 186 -3.11 7.14 12.72
N ASP A 187 -4.01 7.48 11.80
CA ASP A 187 -4.18 8.85 11.31
C ASP A 187 -4.72 9.77 12.41
N ARG A 188 -5.68 9.29 13.23
CA ARG A 188 -6.15 10.02 14.41
C ARG A 188 -5.04 10.21 15.45
N TYR A 189 -4.31 9.14 15.76
CA TYR A 189 -3.21 9.20 16.71
C TYR A 189 -2.14 10.21 16.28
N ARG A 190 -1.70 10.17 15.01
CA ARG A 190 -0.72 11.11 14.45
C ARG A 190 -1.20 12.56 14.55
N PHE A 191 -2.47 12.81 14.27
CA PHE A 191 -3.04 14.15 14.37
C PHE A 191 -3.11 14.64 15.82
N THR A 192 -3.55 13.78 16.75
CA THR A 192 -3.60 14.11 18.18
C THR A 192 -2.20 14.44 18.73
N MET A 193 -1.19 13.64 18.35
CA MET A 193 0.19 13.91 18.75
C MET A 193 0.68 15.26 18.24
N LEU A 194 0.36 15.63 17.00
CA LEU A 194 0.69 16.92 16.45
C LEU A 194 0.05 18.07 17.25
N ILE A 195 -1.26 17.98 17.53
CA ILE A 195 -1.97 19.03 18.27
C ILE A 195 -1.42 19.18 19.69
N ASN A 196 -1.08 18.10 20.34
CA ASN A 196 -0.48 18.16 21.69
C ASN A 196 0.87 18.89 21.69
N GLN A 197 1.66 18.80 20.62
CA GLN A 197 2.91 19.57 20.50
C GLN A 197 2.69 21.08 20.40
N PHE A 198 1.54 21.54 19.93
CA PHE A 198 1.20 22.97 19.87
C PHE A 198 0.59 23.50 21.16
N ARG A 199 0.20 22.63 22.08
CA ARG A 199 -0.40 23.01 23.36
C ARG A 199 0.62 23.10 24.51
N LEU A 200 1.82 22.58 24.28
CA LEU A 200 2.98 22.71 25.19
C LEU A 200 3.82 23.92 24.82
#